data_dd5ef15d69df8b436b4e13264d64ac13
#
_entry.id   dd5ef15d69df8b436b4e13264d64ac13
#
_cell.length_a   1.000
_cell.length_b   1.000
_cell.length_c   1.000
_cell.angle_alpha   90.00
_cell.angle_beta   90.00
_cell.angle_gamma   90.00
#
_symmetry.space_group_name_H-M   'P 1'
#
loop_
_entity.id
_entity.type
_entity.pdbx_description
1 polymer ?
#
loop_
_entity_poly.entity_id
_entity_poly.type
_entity_poly.pdbx_seq_one_letter_code
_entity_poly.pdbx_strand_id
1 'polypeptide(L)'
;MSNLTYMSPIARPLAITIDCHNPLSLLLFWQQVVGGDFVADSPDDYLVLEDVPTLGMMGFQKVPEAKQVKNRVHLDLEVPDIEEAVLSSTRIGATRHGIIHEEPANFFQVMGDPEGNEFCFILLK
;
A
#
# COMPACT_ATOMS: atom_id res chain seq x y z
N MET A 1 -10.30 -33.26 -10.59
CA MET A 1 -9.48 -32.56 -9.93
C MET A 1 -8.33 -32.08 -10.72
N SER A 2 -7.97 -31.07 -10.48
CA SER A 2 -7.08 -30.45 -11.40
C SER A 2 -5.65 -30.49 -10.93
N ASN A 3 -4.75 -30.92 -11.78
CA ASN A 3 -3.33 -30.82 -11.52
C ASN A 3 -2.85 -29.38 -11.44
N LEU A 4 -3.63 -28.42 -11.97
CA LEU A 4 -3.27 -27.01 -11.91
C LEU A 4 -3.11 -26.52 -10.48
N THR A 5 -3.85 -27.10 -9.51
CA THR A 5 -3.77 -26.74 -8.10
C THR A 5 -2.39 -27.03 -7.51
N TYR A 6 -1.65 -27.96 -8.09
CA TYR A 6 -0.40 -28.45 -7.53
C TYR A 6 0.82 -28.09 -8.36
N MET A 7 0.65 -27.18 -9.33
CA MET A 7 1.80 -26.72 -10.12
C MET A 7 2.72 -25.86 -9.24
N SER A 8 4.01 -26.14 -9.31
CA SER A 8 5.01 -25.32 -8.64
C SER A 8 5.08 -23.94 -9.28
N PRO A 9 5.08 -22.86 -8.48
CA PRO A 9 5.22 -21.53 -9.03
C PRO A 9 6.62 -21.31 -9.62
N ILE A 10 6.72 -20.47 -10.65
CA ILE A 10 8.00 -20.10 -11.26
C ILE A 10 8.82 -19.25 -10.28
N ALA A 11 8.15 -18.40 -9.48
CA ALA A 11 8.82 -17.47 -8.59
C ALA A 11 8.04 -17.33 -7.28
N ARG A 12 8.72 -16.84 -6.27
CA ARG A 12 8.13 -16.54 -4.97
C ARG A 12 8.12 -15.02 -4.78
N PRO A 13 6.96 -14.44 -4.46
CA PRO A 13 6.91 -13.01 -4.17
C PRO A 13 7.86 -12.64 -3.02
N LEU A 14 8.63 -11.57 -3.20
CA LEU A 14 9.58 -11.11 -2.20
C LEU A 14 9.10 -9.82 -1.54
N ALA A 15 8.68 -8.84 -2.33
CA ALA A 15 8.34 -7.53 -1.83
C ALA A 15 7.40 -6.81 -2.79
N ILE A 16 6.68 -5.82 -2.26
CA ILE A 16 6.04 -4.79 -3.06
C ILE A 16 6.90 -3.55 -2.94
N THR A 17 7.34 -2.99 -4.07
CA THR A 17 8.15 -1.78 -4.10
C THR A 17 7.35 -0.64 -4.71
N ILE A 18 7.36 0.51 -4.03
CA ILE A 18 6.73 1.74 -4.48
C ILE A 18 7.83 2.70 -4.90
N ASP A 19 7.79 3.16 -6.14
CA ASP A 19 8.67 4.21 -6.62
C ASP A 19 8.21 5.55 -6.07
N CYS A 20 9.16 6.42 -5.71
CA CYS A 20 8.83 7.67 -5.03
C CYS A 20 9.96 8.69 -5.16
N HIS A 21 9.67 9.95 -4.81
CA HIS A 21 10.69 10.98 -4.72
C HIS A 21 11.37 11.00 -3.35
N ASN A 22 10.59 10.72 -2.30
CA ASN A 22 11.08 10.85 -0.93
C ASN A 22 10.85 9.54 -0.17
N PRO A 23 11.78 8.57 -0.27
CA PRO A 23 11.59 7.26 0.35
C PRO A 23 11.33 7.31 1.86
N LEU A 24 12.02 8.16 2.60
CA LEU A 24 11.87 8.16 4.05
C LEU A 24 10.49 8.65 4.49
N SER A 25 10.02 9.76 3.94
CA SER A 25 8.70 10.27 4.31
C SER A 25 7.60 9.32 3.86
N LEU A 26 7.75 8.68 2.72
CA LEU A 26 6.76 7.72 2.23
C LEU A 26 6.77 6.44 3.07
N LEU A 27 7.95 5.93 3.43
CA LEU A 27 8.07 4.78 4.33
C LEU A 27 7.39 5.06 5.67
N LEU A 28 7.62 6.23 6.26
CA LEU A 28 7.02 6.59 7.55
C LEU A 28 5.50 6.67 7.48
N PHE A 29 4.96 7.17 6.37
CA PHE A 29 3.52 7.13 6.14
C PHE A 29 3.00 5.69 6.13
N TRP A 30 3.58 4.85 5.27
CA TRP A 30 3.11 3.47 5.12
C TRP A 30 3.31 2.63 6.38
N GLN A 31 4.40 2.87 7.13
CA GLN A 31 4.60 2.20 8.42
C GLN A 31 3.44 2.48 9.38
N GLN A 32 2.94 3.70 9.39
CA GLN A 32 1.79 4.04 10.23
C GLN A 32 0.49 3.40 9.74
N VAL A 33 0.36 3.18 8.43
CA VAL A 33 -0.86 2.58 7.85
C VAL A 33 -0.88 1.06 8.00
N VAL A 34 0.22 0.39 7.68
CA VAL A 34 0.24 -1.09 7.58
C VAL A 34 1.16 -1.76 8.61
N GLY A 35 1.93 -1.01 9.37
CA GLY A 35 2.87 -1.58 10.33
C GLY A 35 4.19 -1.96 9.69
N GLY A 36 4.91 -2.86 10.36
CA GLY A 36 6.22 -3.31 9.91
C GLY A 36 7.37 -2.55 10.58
N ASP A 37 8.57 -3.03 10.33
CA ASP A 37 9.78 -2.54 10.95
C ASP A 37 10.72 -1.94 9.90
N PHE A 38 11.21 -0.73 10.16
CA PHE A 38 12.18 -0.08 9.28
C PHE A 38 13.52 -0.78 9.39
N VAL A 39 14.08 -1.18 8.25
CA VAL A 39 15.42 -1.75 8.17
C VAL A 39 16.43 -0.60 8.12
N ALA A 40 17.03 -0.27 9.26
CA ALA A 40 17.81 0.95 9.44
C ALA A 40 19.07 1.05 8.59
N ASP A 41 19.61 -0.08 8.13
CA ASP A 41 20.79 -0.11 7.26
C ASP A 41 20.43 -0.19 5.77
N SER A 42 19.18 0.09 5.40
CA SER A 42 18.77 0.21 4.00
C SER A 42 19.53 1.36 3.34
N PRO A 43 19.93 1.23 2.05
CA PRO A 43 20.47 2.36 1.31
C PRO A 43 19.47 3.52 1.22
N ASP A 44 19.94 4.76 1.20
CA ASP A 44 19.08 5.95 1.22
C ASP A 44 18.13 6.04 0.02
N ASP A 45 18.47 5.42 -1.09
CA ASP A 45 17.66 5.44 -2.31
C ASP A 45 16.73 4.21 -2.43
N TYR A 46 16.80 3.28 -1.49
CA TYR A 46 15.92 2.11 -1.43
C TYR A 46 15.71 1.70 0.03
N LEU A 47 14.67 2.23 0.65
CA LEU A 47 14.34 1.93 2.03
C LEU A 47 13.39 0.73 2.11
N VAL A 48 13.44 0.01 3.22
CA VAL A 48 12.69 -1.23 3.41
C VAL A 48 11.93 -1.24 4.73
N LEU A 49 10.66 -1.64 4.67
CA LEU A 49 9.90 -2.15 5.81
C LEU A 49 9.86 -3.67 5.71
N GLU A 50 10.21 -4.35 6.80
CA GLU A 50 10.06 -5.80 6.89
C GLU A 50 8.97 -6.15 7.90
N ASP A 51 8.53 -7.40 7.88
CA ASP A 51 7.49 -7.92 8.78
C ASP A 51 6.19 -7.11 8.72
N VAL A 52 5.85 -6.61 7.55
CA VAL A 52 4.53 -5.99 7.32
C VAL A 52 3.49 -7.10 7.32
N PRO A 53 2.48 -7.03 8.20
CA PRO A 53 1.45 -8.09 8.27
C PRO A 53 0.85 -8.38 6.90
N THR A 54 0.74 -9.65 6.55
CA THR A 54 0.22 -10.18 5.28
C THR A 54 1.12 -9.92 4.08
N LEU A 55 1.70 -8.73 3.95
CA LEU A 55 2.51 -8.35 2.78
C LEU A 55 3.97 -8.83 2.89
N GLY A 56 4.49 -8.96 4.10
CA GLY A 56 5.88 -9.29 4.33
C GLY A 56 6.80 -8.09 4.21
N MET A 57 7.25 -7.75 3.00
CA MET A 57 8.23 -6.67 2.79
C MET A 57 7.66 -5.61 1.86
N MET A 58 7.92 -4.35 2.18
CA MET A 58 7.67 -3.22 1.28
C MET A 58 8.97 -2.44 1.07
N GLY A 59 9.26 -2.12 -0.20
CA GLY A 59 10.37 -1.27 -0.57
C GLY A 59 9.91 0.10 -1.05
N PHE A 60 10.77 1.11 -0.87
CA PHE A 60 10.52 2.49 -1.29
C PHE A 60 11.73 2.95 -2.08
N GLN A 61 11.58 2.96 -3.41
CA GLN A 61 12.68 3.20 -4.35
C GLN A 61 12.65 4.64 -4.83
N LYS A 62 13.76 5.36 -4.63
CA LYS A 62 13.87 6.72 -5.15
C LYS A 62 13.98 6.70 -6.67
N VAL A 63 13.12 7.47 -7.32
CA VAL A 63 13.12 7.66 -8.78
C VAL A 63 12.96 9.15 -9.09
N PRO A 64 13.45 9.59 -10.27
CA PRO A 64 13.32 11.01 -10.65
C PRO A 64 11.94 11.36 -11.18
N GLU A 65 11.19 10.39 -11.69
CA GLU A 65 9.88 10.63 -12.30
C GLU A 65 8.82 10.88 -11.22
N ALA A 66 7.93 11.86 -11.49
CA ALA A 66 6.74 12.05 -10.68
C ALA A 66 5.65 11.07 -11.14
N LYS A 67 4.75 10.74 -10.21
CA LYS A 67 3.56 9.98 -10.55
C LYS A 67 2.63 10.87 -11.39
N GLN A 68 2.20 10.36 -12.56
CA GLN A 68 1.38 11.12 -13.51
C GLN A 68 0.03 10.48 -13.80
N VAL A 69 0.01 9.15 -13.96
CA VAL A 69 -1.21 8.42 -14.32
C VAL A 69 -1.68 7.58 -13.12
N LYS A 70 -2.95 7.13 -13.21
CA LYS A 70 -3.51 6.26 -12.17
C LYS A 70 -2.69 4.98 -12.06
N ASN A 71 -2.52 4.48 -10.81
CA ASN A 71 -1.87 3.20 -10.56
C ASN A 71 -2.62 2.09 -11.31
N ARG A 72 -1.88 1.15 -11.85
CA ARG A 72 -2.46 -0.08 -12.40
C ARG A 72 -2.47 -1.21 -11.38
N VAL A 73 -1.62 -1.14 -10.37
CA VAL A 73 -1.63 -2.02 -9.21
C VAL A 73 -1.86 -1.14 -7.98
N HIS A 74 -2.83 -1.51 -7.15
CA HIS A 74 -3.08 -0.80 -5.89
C HIS A 74 -3.29 -1.78 -4.75
N LEU A 75 -3.00 -1.35 -3.54
CA LEU A 75 -3.28 -2.13 -2.34
C LEU A 75 -4.72 -1.90 -1.91
N ASP A 76 -5.38 -2.98 -1.52
CA ASP A 76 -6.67 -2.94 -0.85
C ASP A 76 -6.44 -3.30 0.62
N LEU A 77 -6.81 -2.40 1.51
CA LEU A 77 -6.55 -2.52 2.94
C LEU A 77 -7.86 -2.65 3.69
N GLU A 78 -8.05 -3.77 4.37
CA GLU A 78 -9.25 -3.98 5.16
C GLU A 78 -9.24 -3.10 6.41
N VAL A 79 -10.38 -2.44 6.66
CA VAL A 79 -10.56 -1.58 7.84
C VAL A 79 -11.91 -1.90 8.49
N PRO A 80 -12.04 -1.70 9.81
CA PRO A 80 -13.32 -1.89 10.50
C PRO A 80 -14.26 -0.70 10.33
N ASP A 81 -13.75 0.47 9.90
CA ASP A 81 -14.53 1.69 9.74
C ASP A 81 -13.81 2.61 8.74
N ILE A 82 -14.46 2.87 7.60
CA ILE A 82 -13.83 3.66 6.52
C ILE A 82 -13.62 5.11 6.95
N GLU A 83 -14.63 5.76 7.58
CA GLU A 83 -14.50 7.17 7.96
C GLU A 83 -13.39 7.38 8.99
N GLU A 84 -13.23 6.47 9.94
CA GLU A 84 -12.12 6.53 10.89
C GLU A 84 -10.77 6.33 10.22
N ALA A 85 -10.68 5.39 9.29
CA ALA A 85 -9.45 5.15 8.53
C ALA A 85 -9.08 6.37 7.68
N VAL A 86 -10.07 6.99 7.02
CA VAL A 86 -9.86 8.23 6.25
C VAL A 86 -9.34 9.33 7.17
N LEU A 87 -9.97 9.53 8.32
CA LEU A 87 -9.57 10.58 9.26
C LEU A 87 -8.14 10.37 9.76
N SER A 88 -7.82 9.15 10.18
CA SER A 88 -6.49 8.82 10.69
C SER A 88 -5.41 8.98 9.62
N SER A 89 -5.68 8.51 8.40
CA SER A 89 -4.69 8.55 7.32
C SER A 89 -4.50 9.95 6.73
N THR A 90 -5.56 10.77 6.68
CA THR A 90 -5.42 12.15 6.18
C THR A 90 -4.60 13.01 7.15
N ARG A 91 -4.63 12.71 8.43
CA ARG A 91 -3.77 13.40 9.42
C ARG A 91 -2.30 13.19 9.17
N ILE A 92 -1.91 12.12 8.51
CA ILE A 92 -0.51 11.79 8.26
C ILE A 92 -0.13 11.91 6.78
N GLY A 93 -1.01 12.52 5.97
CA GLY A 93 -0.67 12.90 4.60
C GLY A 93 -1.44 12.23 3.49
N ALA A 94 -2.39 11.35 3.76
CA ALA A 94 -3.23 10.77 2.73
C ALA A 94 -4.26 11.78 2.22
N THR A 95 -4.74 11.53 1.01
CA THR A 95 -5.79 12.32 0.37
C THR A 95 -6.97 11.40 0.04
N ARG A 96 -8.17 11.86 0.36
CA ARG A 96 -9.39 11.15 -0.01
C ARG A 96 -9.74 11.45 -1.46
N HIS A 97 -10.04 10.42 -2.26
CA HIS A 97 -10.46 10.56 -3.65
C HIS A 97 -11.91 10.11 -3.81
N GLY A 98 -12.81 11.06 -4.02
CA GLY A 98 -14.22 10.77 -4.27
C GLY A 98 -14.98 10.30 -3.02
N ILE A 99 -16.04 9.55 -3.26
CA ILE A 99 -16.96 9.08 -2.23
C ILE A 99 -16.74 7.61 -1.91
N ILE A 100 -17.38 7.14 -0.85
CA ILE A 100 -17.45 5.71 -0.55
C ILE A 100 -18.37 5.05 -1.57
N HIS A 101 -17.88 3.96 -2.16
CA HIS A 101 -18.65 3.13 -3.10
C HIS A 101 -19.13 1.87 -2.41
N GLU A 102 -20.32 1.43 -2.78
CA GLU A 102 -20.88 0.19 -2.28
C GLU A 102 -20.90 -0.86 -3.39
N GLU A 103 -20.45 -2.05 -3.05
CA GLU A 103 -20.50 -3.25 -3.89
C GLU A 103 -21.20 -4.38 -3.12
N PRO A 104 -21.57 -5.49 -3.79
CA PRO A 104 -22.28 -6.58 -3.09
C PRO A 104 -21.55 -7.12 -1.86
N ALA A 105 -20.22 -7.20 -1.90
CA ALA A 105 -19.44 -7.81 -0.81
C ALA A 105 -18.78 -6.80 0.13
N ASN A 106 -18.73 -5.50 -0.27
CA ASN A 106 -17.94 -4.55 0.52
C ASN A 106 -18.35 -3.10 0.22
N PHE A 107 -17.82 -2.20 1.04
CA PHE A 107 -17.70 -0.77 0.72
C PHE A 107 -16.23 -0.46 0.49
N PHE A 108 -15.92 0.50 -0.39
CA PHE A 108 -14.53 0.91 -0.58
C PHE A 108 -14.39 2.41 -0.78
N GLN A 109 -13.24 2.93 -0.38
CA GLN A 109 -12.84 4.31 -0.54
C GLN A 109 -11.48 4.38 -1.18
N VAL A 110 -11.37 5.07 -2.31
CA VAL A 110 -10.08 5.33 -2.95
C VAL A 110 -9.35 6.45 -2.20
N MET A 111 -8.08 6.23 -1.94
CA MET A 111 -7.19 7.16 -1.26
C MET A 111 -5.92 7.39 -2.09
N GLY A 112 -5.23 8.48 -1.81
CA GLY A 112 -3.87 8.72 -2.30
C GLY A 112 -2.90 8.79 -1.13
N ASP A 113 -1.71 8.24 -1.29
CA ASP A 113 -0.63 8.41 -0.33
C ASP A 113 0.03 9.79 -0.52
N PRO A 114 1.01 10.20 0.31
CA PRO A 114 1.62 11.53 0.19
C PRO A 114 2.27 11.83 -1.15
N GLU A 115 2.58 10.83 -1.96
CA GLU A 115 3.12 11.03 -3.30
C GLU A 115 2.09 10.75 -4.40
N GLY A 116 0.82 10.60 -4.04
CA GLY A 116 -0.28 10.44 -4.98
C GLY A 116 -0.54 9.02 -5.44
N ASN A 117 0.13 8.01 -4.87
CA ASN A 117 -0.14 6.62 -5.23
C ASN A 117 -1.49 6.20 -4.66
N GLU A 118 -2.38 5.66 -5.52
CA GLU A 118 -3.71 5.25 -5.11
C GLU A 118 -3.68 3.93 -4.34
N PHE A 119 -4.48 3.86 -3.29
CA PHE A 119 -4.80 2.64 -2.56
C PHE A 119 -6.26 2.73 -2.10
N CYS A 120 -6.82 1.64 -1.59
CA CYS A 120 -8.21 1.64 -1.14
C CYS A 120 -8.34 1.12 0.28
N PHE A 121 -9.26 1.72 1.04
CA PHE A 121 -9.77 1.11 2.26
C PHE A 121 -11.02 0.30 1.91
N ILE A 122 -11.08 -0.92 2.43
CA ILE A 122 -12.16 -1.87 2.18
C ILE A 122 -12.84 -2.21 3.49
N LEU A 123 -14.15 -2.04 3.53
CA LEU A 123 -14.98 -2.52 4.64
C LEU A 123 -15.80 -3.70 4.13
N LEU A 124 -15.50 -4.90 4.66
CA LEU A 124 -16.24 -6.10 4.28
C LEU A 124 -17.63 -6.09 4.89
N LYS A 125 -18.61 -6.59 4.14
CA LYS A 125 -20.00 -6.76 4.63
C LYS A 125 -20.19 -8.03 5.42
#